data_e22138b37c9d885563229935d852c7c9
#
_entry.id   e22138b37c9d885563229935d852c7c9
#
_cell.length_a   1.000
_cell.length_b   1.000
_cell.length_c   1.000
_cell.angle_alpha   90.00
_cell.angle_beta   90.00
_cell.angle_gamma   90.00
#
_symmetry.space_group_name_H-M   'P 1'
#
loop_
_entity.id
_entity.type
_entity.pdbx_description
1 polymer ?
#
loop_
_entity_poly.entity_id
_entity_poly.type
_entity_poly.pdbx_seq_one_letter_code
_entity_poly.pdbx_strand_id
1 'polypeptide(L)'
;MTALSITPITETADTVTLSRRDFEALTELVADAADLADIEAVKRKIAAGETEVFPFVIADRLLDGGHPLRVFREYRGFTLRRLAEATGFSASYLSEIESGIKTGSIDSLTRLAATLDVSLDMLSISKG
;
A
#
# COMPACT_ATOMS: atom_id res chain seq x y z
N MET A 1 -36.94 -0.08 -6.14
CA MET A 1 -35.52 -0.12 -5.83
C MET A 1 -34.88 -1.34 -6.50
N THR A 2 -33.93 -1.10 -7.34
CA THR A 2 -33.32 -2.17 -8.11
C THR A 2 -32.27 -2.86 -7.24
N ALA A 3 -32.41 -4.14 -7.01
CA ALA A 3 -31.39 -4.90 -6.29
C ALA A 3 -30.14 -5.01 -7.17
N LEU A 4 -28.99 -4.65 -6.61
CA LEU A 4 -27.72 -4.80 -7.30
C LEU A 4 -27.33 -6.27 -7.25
N SER A 5 -27.32 -6.92 -8.42
CA SER A 5 -26.93 -8.32 -8.51
C SER A 5 -25.51 -8.39 -9.07
N ILE A 6 -24.57 -8.75 -8.22
CA ILE A 6 -23.17 -8.87 -8.58
C ILE A 6 -22.74 -10.31 -8.39
N THR A 7 -22.21 -10.89 -9.47
CA THR A 7 -21.69 -12.25 -9.44
C THR A 7 -20.18 -12.21 -9.70
N PRO A 8 -19.35 -12.58 -8.72
CA PRO A 8 -17.91 -12.61 -8.91
C PRO A 8 -17.51 -13.60 -10.00
N ILE A 9 -16.52 -13.22 -10.79
CA ILE A 9 -15.91 -14.11 -11.79
C ILE A 9 -15.07 -15.14 -11.08
N THR A 10 -14.28 -14.68 -10.11
CA THR A 10 -13.39 -15.53 -9.32
C THR A 10 -13.43 -15.03 -7.89
N GLU A 11 -13.43 -15.93 -6.95
CA GLU A 11 -13.41 -15.59 -5.53
C GLU A 11 -12.43 -16.50 -4.81
N THR A 12 -11.59 -15.87 -4.00
CA THR A 12 -10.66 -16.57 -3.10
C THR A 12 -10.91 -16.07 -1.68
N ALA A 13 -10.17 -16.58 -0.70
CA ALA A 13 -10.29 -16.12 0.68
C ALA A 13 -9.95 -14.64 0.84
N ASP A 14 -9.08 -14.11 -0.03
CA ASP A 14 -8.53 -12.77 0.12
C ASP A 14 -8.95 -11.81 -0.99
N THR A 15 -9.44 -12.31 -2.10
CA THR A 15 -9.74 -11.48 -3.26
C THR A 15 -11.05 -11.87 -3.91
N VAL A 16 -11.64 -10.88 -4.56
CA VAL A 16 -12.84 -11.09 -5.40
C VAL A 16 -12.58 -10.40 -6.72
N THR A 17 -12.74 -11.14 -7.81
CA THR A 17 -12.61 -10.60 -9.16
C THR A 17 -13.98 -10.37 -9.75
N LEU A 18 -14.24 -9.13 -10.14
CA LEU A 18 -15.51 -8.72 -10.72
C LEU A 18 -15.32 -8.36 -12.20
N SER A 19 -16.39 -8.46 -12.98
CA SER A 19 -16.40 -7.86 -14.29
C SER A 19 -16.27 -6.33 -14.15
N ARG A 20 -15.76 -5.68 -15.18
CA ARG A 20 -15.69 -4.21 -15.19
C ARG A 20 -17.08 -3.60 -14.96
N ARG A 21 -18.08 -4.19 -15.57
CA ARG A 21 -19.48 -3.74 -15.42
C ARG A 21 -19.93 -3.77 -13.97
N ASP A 22 -19.67 -4.87 -13.26
CA ASP A 22 -20.06 -5.00 -11.86
C ASP A 22 -19.26 -4.06 -10.97
N PHE A 23 -17.98 -3.91 -11.26
CA PHE A 23 -17.12 -2.97 -10.54
C PHE A 23 -17.61 -1.54 -10.71
N GLU A 24 -17.99 -1.15 -11.92
CA GLU A 24 -18.52 0.19 -12.18
C GLU A 24 -19.86 0.41 -11.49
N ALA A 25 -20.71 -0.61 -11.46
CA ALA A 25 -21.97 -0.53 -10.74
C ALA A 25 -21.75 -0.32 -9.25
N LEU A 26 -20.76 -1.00 -8.66
CA LEU A 26 -20.40 -0.79 -7.25
C LEU A 26 -19.87 0.63 -7.00
N THR A 27 -19.03 1.14 -7.89
CA THR A 27 -18.48 2.47 -7.72
C THR A 27 -19.57 3.54 -7.85
N GLU A 28 -20.55 3.35 -8.71
CA GLU A 28 -21.68 4.23 -8.81
C GLU A 28 -22.51 4.24 -7.52
N LEU A 29 -22.72 3.06 -6.94
CA LEU A 29 -23.45 2.96 -5.69
C LEU A 29 -22.74 3.68 -4.55
N VAL A 30 -21.41 3.54 -4.48
CA VAL A 30 -20.59 4.22 -3.47
C VAL A 30 -20.58 5.72 -3.72
N ALA A 31 -20.60 6.14 -4.98
CA ALA A 31 -20.58 7.55 -5.35
C ALA A 31 -21.80 8.33 -4.83
N ASP A 32 -22.94 7.66 -4.65
CA ASP A 32 -24.12 8.30 -4.05
C ASP A 32 -23.91 8.62 -2.57
N ALA A 33 -22.96 7.98 -1.92
CA ALA A 33 -22.68 8.15 -0.49
C ALA A 33 -21.31 8.78 -0.21
N ALA A 34 -20.47 8.97 -1.23
CA ALA A 34 -19.11 9.47 -1.10
C ALA A 34 -18.82 10.51 -2.18
N ASP A 35 -17.69 11.21 -2.07
CA ASP A 35 -17.27 12.17 -3.08
C ASP A 35 -16.85 11.45 -4.35
N LEU A 36 -17.68 11.54 -5.38
CA LEU A 36 -17.44 10.92 -6.68
C LEU A 36 -16.14 11.40 -7.32
N ALA A 37 -15.80 12.68 -7.13
CA ALA A 37 -14.58 13.24 -7.71
C ALA A 37 -13.32 12.52 -7.20
N ASP A 38 -13.29 12.17 -5.93
CA ASP A 38 -12.15 11.47 -5.34
C ASP A 38 -12.00 10.06 -5.91
N ILE A 39 -13.11 9.35 -6.10
CA ILE A 39 -13.10 8.00 -6.67
C ILE A 39 -12.61 8.03 -8.11
N GLU A 40 -13.13 8.96 -8.91
CA GLU A 40 -12.71 9.11 -10.30
C GLU A 40 -11.24 9.53 -10.42
N ALA A 41 -10.75 10.37 -9.53
CA ALA A 41 -9.36 10.77 -9.50
C ALA A 41 -8.44 9.58 -9.22
N VAL A 42 -8.79 8.75 -8.25
CA VAL A 42 -8.02 7.54 -7.92
C VAL A 42 -8.03 6.56 -9.08
N LYS A 43 -9.17 6.32 -9.70
CA LYS A 43 -9.30 5.42 -10.85
C LYS A 43 -8.41 5.89 -12.02
N ARG A 44 -8.37 7.18 -12.29
CA ARG A 44 -7.52 7.73 -13.35
C ARG A 44 -6.05 7.56 -13.05
N LYS A 45 -5.63 7.79 -11.81
CA LYS A 45 -4.23 7.61 -11.40
C LYS A 45 -3.79 6.16 -11.57
N ILE A 46 -4.62 5.21 -11.17
CA ILE A 46 -4.34 3.79 -11.34
C ILE A 46 -4.22 3.45 -12.82
N ALA A 47 -5.15 3.92 -13.65
CA ALA A 47 -5.14 3.66 -15.09
C ALA A 47 -3.93 4.28 -15.80
N ALA A 48 -3.48 5.44 -15.31
CA ALA A 48 -2.32 6.14 -15.88
C ALA A 48 -0.98 5.61 -15.35
N GLY A 49 -0.99 4.68 -14.40
CA GLY A 49 0.22 4.18 -13.79
C GLY A 49 0.89 5.16 -12.82
N GLU A 50 0.18 6.21 -12.43
CA GLU A 50 0.71 7.22 -11.51
C GLU A 50 0.64 6.79 -10.06
N THR A 51 -0.18 5.78 -9.76
CA THR A 51 -0.33 5.23 -8.41
C THR A 51 -0.06 3.74 -8.47
N GLU A 52 0.85 3.28 -7.64
CA GLU A 52 1.11 1.85 -7.51
C GLU A 52 0.05 1.22 -6.61
N VAL A 53 -0.51 0.10 -7.08
CA VAL A 53 -1.46 -0.69 -6.31
C VAL A 53 -0.71 -1.88 -5.74
N PHE A 54 -0.68 -1.98 -4.42
CA PHE A 54 0.00 -3.09 -3.75
C PHE A 54 -0.95 -4.27 -3.57
N PRO A 55 -0.43 -5.51 -3.60
CA PRO A 55 -1.24 -6.68 -3.29
C PRO A 55 -1.88 -6.59 -1.91
N PHE A 56 -3.03 -7.22 -1.74
CA PHE A 56 -3.75 -7.23 -0.47
C PHE A 56 -2.89 -7.75 0.67
N VAL A 57 -1.95 -8.67 0.40
CA VAL A 57 -1.05 -9.22 1.42
C VAL A 57 -0.23 -8.13 2.10
N ILE A 58 0.10 -7.05 1.38
CA ILE A 58 0.84 -5.93 1.98
C ILE A 58 -0.03 -5.22 3.01
N ALA A 59 -1.28 -4.90 2.65
CA ALA A 59 -2.22 -4.28 3.58
C ALA A 59 -2.46 -5.18 4.80
N ASP A 60 -2.62 -6.47 4.58
CA ASP A 60 -2.84 -7.44 5.64
C ASP A 60 -1.67 -7.48 6.62
N ARG A 61 -0.45 -7.51 6.12
CA ARG A 61 0.74 -7.50 6.97
C ARG A 61 0.87 -6.21 7.78
N LEU A 62 0.52 -5.07 7.18
CA LEU A 62 0.53 -3.78 7.89
C LEU A 62 -0.52 -3.74 8.99
N LEU A 63 -1.71 -4.23 8.71
CA LEU A 63 -2.79 -4.31 9.70
C LEU A 63 -2.46 -5.29 10.83
N ASP A 64 -1.76 -6.35 10.52
CA ASP A 64 -1.38 -7.40 11.47
C ASP A 64 -0.17 -7.03 12.34
N GLY A 65 0.33 -5.83 12.19
CA GLY A 65 1.36 -5.32 13.05
C GLY A 65 2.76 -5.27 12.46
N GLY A 66 2.91 -5.59 11.18
CA GLY A 66 4.20 -5.48 10.51
C GLY A 66 4.66 -4.03 10.40
N HIS A 67 5.93 -3.77 10.68
CA HIS A 67 6.46 -2.42 10.51
C HIS A 67 6.52 -2.08 9.02
N PRO A 68 6.05 -0.90 8.62
CA PRO A 68 6.02 -0.53 7.19
C PRO A 68 7.36 -0.68 6.49
N LEU A 69 8.45 -0.25 7.11
CA LEU A 69 9.78 -0.37 6.51
C LEU A 69 10.12 -1.82 6.18
N ARG A 70 9.89 -2.72 7.12
CA ARG A 70 10.16 -4.15 6.91
C ARG A 70 9.27 -4.74 5.83
N VAL A 71 7.98 -4.41 5.85
CA VAL A 71 7.00 -4.94 4.90
C VAL A 71 7.37 -4.54 3.47
N PHE A 72 7.65 -3.26 3.24
CA PHE A 72 8.01 -2.79 1.91
C PHE A 72 9.40 -3.23 1.49
N ARG A 73 10.34 -3.30 2.43
CA ARG A 73 11.68 -3.83 2.15
C ARG A 73 11.59 -5.25 1.61
N GLU A 74 10.87 -6.11 2.30
CA GLU A 74 10.71 -7.51 1.89
C GLU A 74 9.93 -7.63 0.59
N TYR A 75 8.93 -6.79 0.41
CA TYR A 75 8.15 -6.75 -0.83
C TYR A 75 9.02 -6.41 -2.04
N ARG A 76 9.97 -5.49 -1.89
CA ARG A 76 10.91 -5.11 -2.95
C ARG A 76 12.11 -6.07 -3.07
N GLY A 77 12.22 -7.06 -2.19
CA GLY A 77 13.28 -8.04 -2.26
C GLY A 77 14.61 -7.58 -1.68
N PHE A 78 14.62 -6.56 -0.84
CA PHE A 78 15.84 -6.11 -0.18
C PHE A 78 16.09 -6.85 1.12
N THR A 79 17.34 -7.28 1.33
CA THR A 79 17.80 -7.64 2.67
C THR A 79 18.15 -6.36 3.43
N LEU A 80 18.25 -6.45 4.76
CA LEU A 80 18.71 -5.30 5.55
C LEU A 80 20.05 -4.78 5.07
N ARG A 81 20.97 -5.69 4.79
CA ARG A 81 22.30 -5.34 4.31
C ARG A 81 22.26 -4.60 2.98
N ARG A 82 21.46 -5.08 2.03
CA ARG A 82 21.35 -4.45 0.72
C ARG A 82 20.68 -3.09 0.80
N LEU A 83 19.67 -2.97 1.65
CA LEU A 83 19.02 -1.67 1.85
C LEU A 83 19.99 -0.68 2.52
N ALA A 84 20.80 -1.15 3.47
CA ALA A 84 21.82 -0.34 4.10
C ALA A 84 22.83 0.18 3.07
N GLU A 85 23.31 -0.71 2.20
CA GLU A 85 24.25 -0.32 1.15
C GLU A 85 23.65 0.68 0.16
N ALA A 86 22.38 0.49 -0.20
CA ALA A 86 21.71 1.37 -1.16
C ALA A 86 21.43 2.76 -0.59
N THR A 87 21.21 2.88 0.72
CA THR A 87 20.83 4.14 1.36
C THR A 87 21.98 4.84 2.09
N GLY A 88 23.06 4.13 2.36
CA GLY A 88 24.18 4.64 3.15
C GLY A 88 23.96 4.57 4.65
N PHE A 89 22.86 3.97 5.10
CA PHE A 89 22.61 3.74 6.54
C PHE A 89 23.24 2.42 6.98
N SER A 90 23.43 2.26 8.28
CA SER A 90 23.87 0.98 8.84
C SER A 90 22.69 0.00 8.93
N ALA A 91 23.01 -1.29 8.80
CA ALA A 91 21.98 -2.33 8.98
C ALA A 91 21.40 -2.29 10.40
N SER A 92 22.22 -1.98 11.39
CA SER A 92 21.76 -1.83 12.77
C SER A 92 20.73 -0.72 12.93
N TYR A 93 20.95 0.43 12.28
CA TYR A 93 20.00 1.54 12.30
C TYR A 93 18.67 1.13 11.68
N LEU A 94 18.72 0.48 10.52
CA LEU A 94 17.51 0.02 9.85
C LEU A 94 16.77 -1.02 10.70
N SER A 95 17.49 -1.93 11.32
CA SER A 95 16.90 -2.92 12.21
C SER A 95 16.21 -2.28 13.41
N GLU A 96 16.79 -1.23 13.97
CA GLU A 96 16.19 -0.48 15.09
C GLU A 96 14.91 0.23 14.67
N ILE A 97 14.85 0.76 13.46
CA ILE A 97 13.63 1.35 12.92
C ILE A 97 12.56 0.27 12.73
N GLU A 98 12.92 -0.87 12.14
CA GLU A 98 11.97 -1.96 11.89
C GLU A 98 11.41 -2.56 13.17
N SER A 99 12.20 -2.57 14.24
CA SER A 99 11.76 -3.11 15.52
C SER A 99 11.02 -2.08 16.40
N GLY A 100 10.95 -0.83 15.94
CA GLY A 100 10.27 0.23 16.68
C GLY A 100 11.11 0.90 17.74
N ILE A 101 12.39 0.52 17.91
CA ILE A 101 13.30 1.15 18.88
C ILE A 101 13.58 2.60 18.48
N LYS A 102 13.70 2.85 17.17
CA LYS A 102 13.85 4.21 16.62
C LYS A 102 12.77 4.48 15.59
N THR A 103 12.30 5.72 15.55
CA THR A 103 11.30 6.14 14.56
C THR A 103 11.93 6.57 13.22
N GLY A 104 13.18 6.94 13.24
CA GLY A 104 13.84 7.52 12.09
C GLY A 104 13.47 9.00 11.89
N SER A 105 14.38 9.76 11.30
CA SER A 105 14.10 11.15 10.94
C SER A 105 13.31 11.20 9.63
N ILE A 106 12.68 12.35 9.36
CA ILE A 106 12.00 12.60 8.08
C ILE A 106 12.97 12.42 6.92
N ASP A 107 14.21 12.91 7.05
CA ASP A 107 15.22 12.77 6.01
C ASP A 107 15.58 11.30 5.77
N SER A 108 15.71 10.53 6.84
CA SER A 108 16.00 9.09 6.73
C SER A 108 14.85 8.36 6.05
N LEU A 109 13.61 8.63 6.48
CA LEU A 109 12.43 7.99 5.90
C LEU A 109 12.23 8.38 4.44
N THR A 110 12.53 9.64 4.09
CA THR A 110 12.46 10.10 2.69
C THR A 110 13.44 9.34 1.81
N ARG A 111 14.66 9.14 2.30
CA ARG A 111 15.68 8.38 1.56
C ARG A 111 15.28 6.91 1.40
N LEU A 112 14.74 6.33 2.45
CA LEU A 112 14.25 4.94 2.42
C LEU A 112 13.07 4.79 1.46
N ALA A 113 12.14 5.73 1.49
CA ALA A 113 10.98 5.72 0.61
C ALA A 113 11.40 5.80 -0.86
N ALA A 114 12.35 6.68 -1.16
CA ALA A 114 12.88 6.81 -2.52
C ALA A 114 13.57 5.52 -2.99
N THR A 115 14.34 4.89 -2.12
CA THR A 115 15.04 3.64 -2.44
C THR A 115 14.08 2.48 -2.64
N LEU A 116 13.02 2.42 -1.85
CA LEU A 116 12.00 1.38 -1.95
C LEU A 116 10.93 1.69 -2.99
N ASP A 117 10.98 2.88 -3.58
CA ASP A 117 10.00 3.34 -4.56
C ASP A 117 8.58 3.29 -4.01
N VAL A 118 8.41 3.84 -2.81
CA VAL A 118 7.11 4.02 -2.18
C VAL A 118 6.99 5.46 -1.72
N SER A 119 5.77 5.92 -1.46
CA SER A 119 5.60 7.27 -0.92
C SER A 119 6.05 7.33 0.54
N LEU A 120 6.48 8.50 0.99
CA LEU A 120 6.85 8.71 2.38
C LEU A 120 5.70 8.35 3.33
N ASP A 121 4.48 8.65 2.93
CA ASP A 121 3.29 8.36 3.74
C ASP A 121 3.17 6.87 4.05
N MET A 122 3.59 6.01 3.14
CA MET A 122 3.54 4.57 3.35
C MET A 122 4.48 4.10 4.45
N LEU A 123 5.63 4.77 4.60
CA LEU A 123 6.59 4.45 5.66
C LEU A 123 6.25 5.14 6.99
N SER A 124 5.49 6.20 6.95
CA SER A 124 5.13 6.96 8.14
C SER A 124 3.81 6.52 8.76
N ILE A 125 3.21 5.45 8.26
CA ILE A 125 2.01 4.89 8.88
C ILE A 125 2.37 4.50 10.30
N SER A 126 1.92 5.31 11.22
CA SER A 126 2.19 5.10 12.62
C SER A 126 1.12 4.20 13.20
N LYS A 127 1.56 3.22 13.96
CA LYS A 127 0.66 2.59 14.89
C LYS A 127 0.51 3.51 16.06
N GLY A 128 -0.65 4.02 16.15
CA GLY A 128 -1.02 4.85 17.31
C GLY A 128 -0.85 4.11 18.61
#